data_bac1e7577f5df36cbb2e416c6341992b
#
_entry.id   bac1e7577f5df36cbb2e416c6341992b
#
_cell.length_a   1.000
_cell.length_b   1.000
_cell.length_c   1.000
_cell.angle_alpha   90.00
_cell.angle_beta   90.00
_cell.angle_gamma   90.00
#
_symmetry.space_group_name_H-M   'P 1'
#
loop_
_entity.id
_entity.type
_entity.pdbx_description
1 polymer ?
#
loop_
_entity_poly.entity_id
_entity_poly.type
_entity_poly.pdbx_seq_one_letter_code
_entity_poly.pdbx_strand_id
1 'polypeptide(L)'
;MAMLEVNHLSIQFGGLRAVDGFHVNIEKGELYGLIGPNGAGKTTIFNLLTGVYKPTEGIIKLDGQDITGKNTIEINKTGIARTFQNIRLFKDMPVLDNVKVGLHNHHTYSTLTGILRLPKYFRVEKEMNERAMDILKVFDLDREADTLAGNLPYGKQRKLEIARALATDPKLLLLDEPAAGMNPNETQELMDTIRFVREHFQMTILLIEHDMKLVGGICERLTVLNFGQVLAEGETSAVLNDPAVITAYLGE
;
A
#
# COMPACT_ATOMS: atom_id res chain seq x y z
N MET A 1 1.21 18.87 -7.45
CA MET A 1 0.23 18.24 -8.39
C MET A 1 -0.28 16.98 -7.73
N ALA A 2 -1.59 16.88 -7.48
CA ALA A 2 -2.13 15.76 -6.73
C ALA A 2 -1.85 14.40 -7.40
N MET A 3 -1.41 13.42 -6.59
CA MET A 3 -1.28 12.03 -6.99
C MET A 3 -2.61 11.29 -6.80
N LEU A 4 -3.27 11.49 -5.66
CA LEU A 4 -4.59 10.93 -5.36
C LEU A 4 -5.55 12.04 -5.00
N GLU A 5 -6.67 12.11 -5.71
CA GLU A 5 -7.79 13.00 -5.40
C GLU A 5 -9.03 12.15 -5.15
N VAL A 6 -9.62 12.30 -3.98
CA VAL A 6 -10.88 11.64 -3.60
C VAL A 6 -11.88 12.71 -3.22
N ASN A 7 -13.05 12.72 -3.84
CA ASN A 7 -14.08 13.72 -3.61
C ASN A 7 -15.42 13.06 -3.27
N HIS A 8 -15.97 13.38 -2.09
CA HIS A 8 -17.30 12.96 -1.60
C HIS A 8 -17.54 11.44 -1.71
N LEU A 9 -16.50 10.64 -1.44
CA LEU A 9 -16.57 9.19 -1.55
C LEU A 9 -17.45 8.60 -0.45
N SER A 10 -18.47 7.84 -0.85
CA SER A 10 -19.39 7.19 0.08
C SER A 10 -19.65 5.76 -0.34
N ILE A 11 -19.90 4.89 0.66
CA ILE A 11 -20.37 3.53 0.43
C ILE A 11 -21.40 3.13 1.48
N GLN A 12 -22.46 2.47 1.01
CA GLN A 12 -23.52 1.95 1.82
C GLN A 12 -23.65 0.43 1.66
N PHE A 13 -23.73 -0.29 2.78
CA PHE A 13 -23.99 -1.73 2.82
C PHE A 13 -25.36 -1.95 3.44
N GLY A 14 -26.36 -2.30 2.62
CA GLY A 14 -27.73 -2.38 3.09
C GLY A 14 -28.20 -1.05 3.70
N GLY A 15 -28.51 -1.03 4.99
CA GLY A 15 -28.93 0.18 5.72
C GLY A 15 -27.78 0.97 6.38
N LEU A 16 -26.53 0.45 6.36
CA LEU A 16 -25.38 1.05 7.02
C LEU A 16 -24.52 1.84 6.03
N ARG A 17 -24.35 3.13 6.24
CA ARG A 17 -23.40 3.98 5.53
C ARG A 17 -22.04 3.87 6.23
N ALA A 18 -21.15 3.05 5.67
CA ALA A 18 -19.85 2.72 6.29
C ALA A 18 -18.78 3.80 6.05
N VAL A 19 -18.89 4.56 4.96
CA VAL A 19 -18.11 5.76 4.66
C VAL A 19 -19.07 6.81 4.09
N ASP A 20 -18.95 8.03 4.56
CA ASP A 20 -19.85 9.13 4.22
C ASP A 20 -19.09 10.40 3.86
N GLY A 21 -19.09 10.77 2.57
CA GLY A 21 -18.51 12.01 2.07
C GLY A 21 -16.98 12.12 2.24
N PHE A 22 -16.25 11.00 2.32
CA PHE A 22 -14.80 11.02 2.48
C PHE A 22 -14.13 11.79 1.35
N HIS A 23 -13.17 12.64 1.72
CA HIS A 23 -12.35 13.39 0.80
C HIS A 23 -10.90 13.38 1.27
N VAL A 24 -9.97 13.37 0.32
CA VAL A 24 -8.53 13.50 0.57
C VAL A 24 -7.82 13.95 -0.71
N ASN A 25 -6.79 14.76 -0.53
CA ASN A 25 -5.89 15.18 -1.60
C ASN A 25 -4.44 14.91 -1.19
N ILE A 26 -3.77 13.99 -1.88
CA ILE A 26 -2.39 13.57 -1.60
C ILE A 26 -1.50 14.01 -2.74
N GLU A 27 -0.44 14.75 -2.42
CA GLU A 27 0.53 15.24 -3.41
C GLU A 27 1.52 14.14 -3.84
N LYS A 28 2.17 14.33 -5.00
CA LYS A 28 3.22 13.40 -5.46
C LYS A 28 4.40 13.37 -4.48
N GLY A 29 4.84 12.16 -4.12
CA GLY A 29 5.95 11.94 -3.21
C GLY A 29 5.60 12.17 -1.73
N GLU A 30 4.35 12.46 -1.39
CA GLU A 30 3.89 12.63 -0.02
C GLU A 30 3.74 11.29 0.70
N LEU A 31 4.09 11.26 1.99
CA LEU A 31 3.77 10.17 2.90
C LEU A 31 2.61 10.61 3.78
N TYR A 32 1.43 10.13 3.46
CA TYR A 32 0.16 10.53 4.04
C TYR A 32 -0.41 9.43 4.96
N GLY A 33 -0.95 9.82 6.11
CA GLY A 33 -1.57 8.90 7.07
C GLY A 33 -3.09 8.95 7.04
N LEU A 34 -3.73 7.80 7.11
CA LEU A 34 -5.17 7.64 7.35
C LEU A 34 -5.34 6.91 8.68
N ILE A 35 -5.75 7.62 9.71
CA ILE A 35 -5.87 7.09 11.06
C ILE A 35 -7.32 7.14 11.56
N GLY A 36 -7.60 6.56 12.72
CA GLY A 36 -8.92 6.55 13.34
C GLY A 36 -9.13 5.31 14.21
N PRO A 37 -10.14 5.30 15.09
CA PRO A 37 -10.50 4.16 15.92
C PRO A 37 -10.82 2.89 15.09
N ASN A 38 -10.89 1.75 15.77
CA ASN A 38 -11.34 0.50 15.15
C ASN A 38 -12.81 0.67 14.69
N GLY A 39 -13.08 0.22 13.46
CA GLY A 39 -14.41 0.39 12.86
C GLY A 39 -14.69 1.77 12.24
N ALA A 40 -13.74 2.71 12.28
CA ALA A 40 -13.92 4.05 11.69
C ALA A 40 -14.09 4.09 10.16
N GLY A 41 -13.82 2.98 9.45
CA GLY A 41 -13.98 2.91 7.99
C GLY A 41 -12.67 2.89 7.17
N LYS A 42 -11.49 2.92 7.81
CA LYS A 42 -10.17 2.96 7.15
C LYS A 42 -9.99 1.85 6.10
N THR A 43 -10.19 0.59 6.49
CA THR A 43 -10.07 -0.57 5.58
C THR A 43 -11.11 -0.51 4.46
N THR A 44 -12.31 0.04 4.74
CA THR A 44 -13.35 0.25 3.73
C THR A 44 -12.88 1.24 2.67
N ILE A 45 -12.20 2.33 3.05
CA ILE A 45 -11.60 3.29 2.11
C ILE A 45 -10.53 2.59 1.27
N PHE A 46 -9.62 1.81 1.86
CA PHE A 46 -8.62 1.06 1.08
C PHE A 46 -9.27 0.08 0.10
N ASN A 47 -10.37 -0.57 0.50
CA ASN A 47 -11.12 -1.45 -0.40
C ASN A 47 -11.79 -0.69 -1.56
N LEU A 48 -12.24 0.55 -1.33
CA LEU A 48 -12.74 1.44 -2.38
C LEU A 48 -11.60 1.89 -3.33
N LEU A 49 -10.47 2.34 -2.80
CA LEU A 49 -9.31 2.77 -3.57
C LEU A 49 -8.69 1.64 -4.41
N THR A 50 -8.83 0.39 -3.97
CA THR A 50 -8.28 -0.79 -4.66
C THR A 50 -9.30 -1.55 -5.50
N GLY A 51 -10.55 -1.06 -5.61
CA GLY A 51 -11.59 -1.66 -6.45
C GLY A 51 -12.16 -2.98 -5.94
N VAL A 52 -11.91 -3.33 -4.67
CA VAL A 52 -12.58 -4.45 -3.98
C VAL A 52 -14.06 -4.11 -3.77
N TYR A 53 -14.34 -2.85 -3.43
CA TYR A 53 -15.69 -2.32 -3.37
C TYR A 53 -15.88 -1.23 -4.43
N LYS A 54 -17.10 -1.11 -4.94
CA LYS A 54 -17.51 0.02 -5.78
C LYS A 54 -18.15 1.09 -4.90
N PRO A 55 -17.79 2.36 -5.03
CA PRO A 55 -18.44 3.42 -4.30
C PRO A 55 -19.92 3.56 -4.71
N THR A 56 -20.75 3.99 -3.76
CA THR A 56 -22.15 4.39 -4.04
C THR A 56 -22.17 5.80 -4.63
N GLU A 57 -21.30 6.67 -4.12
CA GLU A 57 -21.19 8.09 -4.53
C GLU A 57 -19.73 8.50 -4.49
N GLY A 58 -19.39 9.58 -5.21
CA GLY A 58 -18.07 10.19 -5.20
C GLY A 58 -17.18 9.78 -6.37
N ILE A 59 -15.99 10.40 -6.42
CA ILE A 59 -15.03 10.25 -7.51
C ILE A 59 -13.64 10.00 -6.92
N ILE A 60 -12.89 9.08 -7.54
CA ILE A 60 -11.50 8.78 -7.23
C ILE A 60 -10.66 9.04 -8.48
N LYS A 61 -9.64 9.91 -8.37
CA LYS A 61 -8.68 10.14 -9.43
C LYS A 61 -7.27 9.82 -8.98
N LEU A 62 -6.51 9.12 -9.82
CA LEU A 62 -5.09 8.85 -9.67
C LEU A 62 -4.33 9.58 -10.77
N ASP A 63 -3.42 10.49 -10.41
CA ASP A 63 -2.61 11.28 -11.36
C ASP A 63 -3.49 11.94 -12.44
N GLY A 64 -4.63 12.52 -12.01
CA GLY A 64 -5.64 13.14 -12.86
C GLY A 64 -6.58 12.19 -13.62
N GLN A 65 -6.32 10.89 -13.63
CA GLN A 65 -7.15 9.88 -14.30
C GLN A 65 -8.27 9.39 -13.39
N ASP A 66 -9.52 9.41 -13.84
CA ASP A 66 -10.65 8.81 -13.13
C ASP A 66 -10.52 7.28 -13.09
N ILE A 67 -10.49 6.73 -11.87
CA ILE A 67 -10.43 5.29 -11.59
C ILE A 67 -11.67 4.77 -10.84
N THR A 68 -12.68 5.60 -10.69
CA THR A 68 -13.90 5.28 -9.94
C THR A 68 -14.59 4.02 -10.45
N GLY A 69 -14.84 3.08 -9.55
CA GLY A 69 -15.57 1.83 -9.86
C GLY A 69 -14.84 0.81 -10.75
N LYS A 70 -13.57 1.06 -11.11
CA LYS A 70 -12.72 0.08 -11.78
C LYS A 70 -12.50 -1.13 -10.87
N ASN A 71 -12.23 -2.30 -11.46
CA ASN A 71 -11.90 -3.50 -10.71
C ASN A 71 -10.42 -3.51 -10.26
N THR A 72 -10.07 -4.45 -9.38
CA THR A 72 -8.74 -4.55 -8.76
C THR A 72 -7.60 -4.67 -9.77
N ILE A 73 -7.81 -5.41 -10.87
CA ILE A 73 -6.80 -5.60 -11.93
C ILE A 73 -6.57 -4.29 -12.68
N GLU A 74 -7.66 -3.60 -13.03
CA GLU A 74 -7.58 -2.31 -13.72
C GLU A 74 -6.90 -1.26 -12.85
N ILE A 75 -7.24 -1.19 -11.55
CA ILE A 75 -6.64 -0.26 -10.60
C ILE A 75 -5.15 -0.54 -10.42
N ASN A 76 -4.75 -1.81 -10.26
CA ASN A 76 -3.33 -2.14 -10.17
C ASN A 76 -2.56 -1.70 -11.43
N LYS A 77 -3.13 -1.91 -12.62
CA LYS A 77 -2.53 -1.45 -13.89
C LYS A 77 -2.46 0.08 -14.03
N THR A 78 -3.29 0.83 -13.32
CA THR A 78 -3.17 2.31 -13.30
C THR A 78 -2.08 2.82 -12.38
N GLY A 79 -1.53 1.93 -11.52
CA GLY A 79 -0.39 2.24 -10.65
C GLY A 79 -0.73 2.33 -9.16
N ILE A 80 -1.73 1.62 -8.67
CA ILE A 80 -1.96 1.44 -7.23
C ILE A 80 -1.54 0.03 -6.82
N ALA A 81 -0.63 -0.06 -5.85
CA ALA A 81 -0.31 -1.32 -5.16
C ALA A 81 -0.69 -1.24 -3.68
N ARG A 82 -1.02 -2.38 -3.07
CA ARG A 82 -1.38 -2.49 -1.66
C ARG A 82 -0.67 -3.66 -1.00
N THR A 83 -0.15 -3.44 0.21
CA THR A 83 0.16 -4.50 1.15
C THR A 83 -1.06 -4.79 2.04
N PHE A 84 -1.02 -5.86 2.79
CA PHE A 84 -2.13 -6.25 3.66
C PHE A 84 -1.68 -6.33 5.11
N GLN A 85 -2.58 -6.11 6.06
CA GLN A 85 -2.32 -6.24 7.49
C GLN A 85 -1.69 -7.61 7.81
N ASN A 86 -2.30 -8.70 7.35
CA ASN A 86 -1.69 -10.02 7.40
C ASN A 86 -0.84 -10.23 6.16
N ILE A 87 0.44 -10.54 6.35
CA ILE A 87 1.40 -10.78 5.26
C ILE A 87 0.87 -11.85 4.29
N ARG A 88 0.73 -11.48 3.02
CA ARG A 88 0.22 -12.35 1.95
C ARG A 88 1.33 -12.71 0.97
N LEU A 89 2.32 -13.46 1.44
CA LEU A 89 3.37 -14.03 0.59
C LEU A 89 2.99 -15.43 0.10
N PHE A 90 3.55 -15.81 -1.04
CA PHE A 90 3.56 -17.20 -1.50
C PHE A 90 4.64 -17.94 -0.71
N LYS A 91 4.27 -18.49 0.45
CA LYS A 91 5.21 -19.02 1.48
C LYS A 91 6.06 -20.16 0.97
N ASP A 92 5.53 -20.98 0.06
CA ASP A 92 6.18 -22.15 -0.56
C ASP A 92 6.95 -21.80 -1.84
N MET A 93 7.07 -20.50 -2.16
CA MET A 93 7.87 -19.99 -3.28
C MET A 93 9.13 -19.29 -2.76
N PRO A 94 10.24 -19.33 -3.53
CA PRO A 94 11.43 -18.54 -3.25
C PRO A 94 11.16 -17.03 -3.13
N VAL A 95 12.00 -16.34 -2.40
CA VAL A 95 11.98 -14.88 -2.24
C VAL A 95 12.01 -14.19 -3.60
N LEU A 96 12.91 -14.61 -4.49
CA LEU A 96 13.03 -14.08 -5.83
C LEU A 96 11.73 -14.22 -6.64
N ASP A 97 11.11 -15.40 -6.58
CA ASP A 97 9.89 -15.67 -7.34
C ASP A 97 8.69 -14.89 -6.81
N ASN A 98 8.63 -14.62 -5.49
CA ASN A 98 7.63 -13.71 -4.93
C ASN A 98 7.70 -12.32 -5.57
N VAL A 99 8.90 -11.75 -5.75
CA VAL A 99 9.06 -10.44 -6.41
C VAL A 99 8.73 -10.53 -7.90
N LYS A 100 9.15 -11.61 -8.59
CA LYS A 100 8.85 -11.82 -10.01
C LYS A 100 7.36 -11.84 -10.32
N VAL A 101 6.51 -12.35 -9.41
CA VAL A 101 5.04 -12.30 -9.58
C VAL A 101 4.56 -10.87 -9.80
N GLY A 102 5.13 -9.87 -9.08
CA GLY A 102 4.80 -8.46 -9.28
C GLY A 102 5.21 -7.93 -10.66
N LEU A 103 6.33 -8.39 -11.21
CA LEU A 103 6.85 -7.94 -12.51
C LEU A 103 6.00 -8.39 -13.70
N HIS A 104 5.14 -9.41 -13.56
CA HIS A 104 4.28 -9.90 -14.65
C HIS A 104 3.29 -8.86 -15.19
N ASN A 105 3.05 -7.76 -14.48
CA ASN A 105 2.25 -6.65 -15.01
C ASN A 105 2.89 -6.00 -16.25
N HIS A 106 4.22 -5.96 -16.33
CA HIS A 106 4.99 -5.24 -17.35
C HIS A 106 5.74 -6.16 -18.31
N HIS A 107 6.03 -7.39 -17.87
CA HIS A 107 6.80 -8.37 -18.63
C HIS A 107 5.90 -9.52 -19.07
N THR A 108 5.46 -9.51 -20.34
CA THR A 108 4.54 -10.52 -20.83
C THR A 108 5.08 -11.28 -22.03
N TYR A 109 4.80 -12.57 -22.05
CA TYR A 109 4.92 -13.41 -23.22
C TYR A 109 3.66 -14.25 -23.39
N SER A 110 3.37 -14.70 -24.63
CA SER A 110 2.18 -15.52 -24.86
C SER A 110 2.31 -16.89 -24.18
N THR A 111 1.20 -17.48 -23.80
CA THR A 111 1.15 -18.83 -23.22
C THR A 111 1.91 -19.84 -24.09
N LEU A 112 1.75 -19.75 -25.42
CA LEU A 112 2.46 -20.63 -26.35
C LEU A 112 3.99 -20.43 -26.29
N THR A 113 4.46 -19.17 -26.17
CA THR A 113 5.88 -18.85 -26.00
C THR A 113 6.44 -19.47 -24.72
N GLY A 114 5.66 -19.44 -23.63
CA GLY A 114 6.03 -20.05 -22.35
C GLY A 114 6.11 -21.58 -22.42
N ILE A 115 5.07 -22.23 -22.98
CA ILE A 115 5.01 -23.70 -23.11
C ILE A 115 6.16 -24.22 -23.98
N LEU A 116 6.39 -23.62 -25.14
CA LEU A 116 7.45 -24.04 -26.08
C LEU A 116 8.83 -23.52 -25.71
N ARG A 117 8.97 -22.74 -24.64
CA ARG A 117 10.24 -22.12 -24.19
C ARG A 117 11.00 -21.47 -25.33
N LEU A 118 10.31 -20.64 -26.15
CA LEU A 118 10.94 -19.93 -27.26
C LEU A 118 11.98 -18.92 -26.79
N PRO A 119 12.92 -18.44 -27.64
CA PRO A 119 13.98 -17.49 -27.23
C PRO A 119 13.46 -16.25 -26.49
N LYS A 120 12.27 -15.75 -26.84
CA LYS A 120 11.62 -14.62 -26.14
C LYS A 120 11.33 -14.97 -24.68
N TYR A 121 10.94 -16.21 -24.35
CA TYR A 121 10.73 -16.66 -22.97
C TYR A 121 12.00 -16.47 -22.14
N PHE A 122 13.12 -17.03 -22.57
CA PHE A 122 14.39 -16.96 -21.83
C PHE A 122 14.88 -15.51 -21.65
N ARG A 123 14.69 -14.67 -22.66
CA ARG A 123 15.06 -13.24 -22.53
C ARG A 123 14.21 -12.53 -21.47
N VAL A 124 12.90 -12.68 -21.52
CA VAL A 124 12.00 -12.03 -20.55
C VAL A 124 12.23 -12.56 -19.14
N GLU A 125 12.43 -13.87 -18.96
CA GLU A 125 12.75 -14.46 -17.66
C GLU A 125 14.06 -13.92 -17.08
N LYS A 126 15.08 -13.75 -17.93
CA LYS A 126 16.35 -13.16 -17.53
C LYS A 126 16.17 -11.70 -17.08
N GLU A 127 15.48 -10.88 -17.86
CA GLU A 127 15.17 -9.49 -17.52
C GLU A 127 14.39 -9.39 -16.20
N MET A 128 13.41 -10.27 -15.99
CA MET A 128 12.65 -10.32 -14.73
C MET A 128 13.52 -10.74 -13.54
N ASN A 129 14.41 -11.73 -13.73
CA ASN A 129 15.34 -12.16 -12.67
C ASN A 129 16.29 -11.03 -12.26
N GLU A 130 16.87 -10.32 -13.24
CA GLU A 130 17.77 -9.18 -12.98
C GLU A 130 17.04 -8.07 -12.23
N ARG A 131 15.86 -7.67 -12.71
CA ARG A 131 15.05 -6.63 -12.06
C ARG A 131 14.56 -7.03 -10.66
N ALA A 132 14.13 -8.28 -10.47
CA ALA A 132 13.73 -8.79 -9.16
C ALA A 132 14.92 -8.80 -8.19
N MET A 133 16.09 -9.21 -8.65
CA MET A 133 17.31 -9.20 -7.84
C MET A 133 17.73 -7.77 -7.45
N ASP A 134 17.57 -6.79 -8.35
CA ASP A 134 17.87 -5.39 -8.04
C ASP A 134 16.90 -4.83 -6.98
N ILE A 135 15.62 -5.17 -7.06
CA ILE A 135 14.65 -4.82 -6.01
C ILE A 135 15.05 -5.49 -4.68
N LEU A 136 15.40 -6.79 -4.69
CA LEU A 136 15.82 -7.50 -3.48
C LEU A 136 17.05 -6.88 -2.81
N LYS A 137 18.04 -6.41 -3.58
CA LYS A 137 19.22 -5.69 -3.05
C LYS A 137 18.83 -4.44 -2.28
N VAL A 138 17.81 -3.70 -2.75
CA VAL A 138 17.29 -2.49 -2.08
C VAL A 138 16.79 -2.80 -0.65
N PHE A 139 16.33 -4.03 -0.42
CA PHE A 139 15.78 -4.47 0.87
C PHE A 139 16.74 -5.38 1.67
N ASP A 140 17.99 -5.56 1.22
CA ASP A 140 18.97 -6.50 1.79
C ASP A 140 18.44 -7.95 1.84
N LEU A 141 17.69 -8.35 0.80
CA LEU A 141 17.11 -9.70 0.65
C LEU A 141 17.73 -10.52 -0.49
N ASP A 142 18.72 -9.99 -1.17
CA ASP A 142 19.38 -10.63 -2.32
C ASP A 142 20.09 -11.95 -1.95
N ARG A 143 20.62 -12.02 -0.73
CA ARG A 143 21.27 -13.25 -0.21
C ARG A 143 20.29 -14.38 0.09
N GLU A 144 19.04 -14.04 0.35
CA GLU A 144 17.94 -14.98 0.60
C GLU A 144 17.09 -15.28 -0.64
N ALA A 145 17.54 -14.90 -1.84
CA ALA A 145 16.80 -15.02 -3.10
C ALA A 145 16.19 -16.41 -3.33
N ASP A 146 16.96 -17.46 -3.01
CA ASP A 146 16.56 -18.87 -3.16
C ASP A 146 15.86 -19.46 -1.92
N THR A 147 15.77 -18.71 -0.83
CA THR A 147 15.10 -19.14 0.40
C THR A 147 13.59 -19.11 0.21
N LEU A 148 12.87 -20.11 0.75
CA LEU A 148 11.40 -20.06 0.77
C LEU A 148 10.93 -18.87 1.62
N ALA A 149 9.99 -18.09 1.08
CA ALA A 149 9.49 -16.88 1.74
C ALA A 149 8.91 -17.14 3.14
N GLY A 150 8.32 -18.33 3.35
CA GLY A 150 7.80 -18.74 4.65
C GLY A 150 8.86 -18.94 5.73
N ASN A 151 10.12 -19.15 5.35
CA ASN A 151 11.24 -19.38 6.27
C ASN A 151 11.94 -18.09 6.70
N LEU A 152 11.57 -16.94 6.14
CA LEU A 152 12.12 -15.66 6.54
C LEU A 152 11.60 -15.24 7.92
N PRO A 153 12.41 -14.53 8.74
CA PRO A 153 11.91 -13.79 9.90
C PRO A 153 10.80 -12.82 9.52
N TYR A 154 9.89 -12.52 10.45
CA TYR A 154 8.70 -11.71 10.21
C TYR A 154 9.02 -10.34 9.59
N GLY A 155 9.98 -9.59 10.09
CA GLY A 155 10.42 -8.31 9.54
C GLY A 155 10.91 -8.43 8.08
N LYS A 156 11.65 -9.50 7.73
CA LYS A 156 12.08 -9.77 6.35
C LYS A 156 10.91 -10.17 5.45
N GLN A 157 9.91 -10.90 5.97
CA GLN A 157 8.68 -11.19 5.23
C GLN A 157 7.93 -9.89 4.88
N ARG A 158 7.86 -8.93 5.81
CA ARG A 158 7.23 -7.62 5.55
C ARG A 158 8.00 -6.82 4.48
N LYS A 159 9.34 -6.79 4.57
CA LYS A 159 10.18 -6.18 3.53
C LYS A 159 9.94 -6.82 2.15
N LEU A 160 9.83 -8.15 2.09
CA LEU A 160 9.53 -8.87 0.85
C LEU A 160 8.14 -8.55 0.29
N GLU A 161 7.13 -8.38 1.15
CA GLU A 161 5.78 -7.98 0.72
C GLU A 161 5.79 -6.59 0.08
N ILE A 162 6.52 -5.63 0.67
CA ILE A 162 6.71 -4.29 0.10
C ILE A 162 7.48 -4.38 -1.22
N ALA A 163 8.58 -5.15 -1.28
CA ALA A 163 9.38 -5.38 -2.49
C ALA A 163 8.52 -5.94 -3.64
N ARG A 164 7.64 -6.91 -3.35
CA ARG A 164 6.69 -7.46 -4.33
C ARG A 164 5.68 -6.43 -4.80
N ALA A 165 5.18 -5.58 -3.89
CA ALA A 165 4.27 -4.49 -4.27
C ALA A 165 4.96 -3.48 -5.18
N LEU A 166 6.20 -3.09 -4.89
CA LEU A 166 7.02 -2.20 -5.72
C LEU A 166 7.35 -2.79 -7.10
N ALA A 167 7.48 -4.11 -7.20
CA ALA A 167 7.71 -4.79 -8.47
C ALA A 167 6.57 -4.57 -9.49
N THR A 168 5.37 -4.16 -9.05
CA THR A 168 4.28 -3.77 -9.95
C THR A 168 4.45 -2.36 -10.54
N ASP A 169 5.54 -1.66 -10.21
CA ASP A 169 5.85 -0.28 -10.65
C ASP A 169 4.73 0.72 -10.31
N PRO A 170 4.30 0.80 -9.04
CA PRO A 170 3.16 1.62 -8.67
C PRO A 170 3.53 3.11 -8.61
N LYS A 171 2.52 3.98 -8.82
CA LYS A 171 2.58 5.42 -8.54
C LYS A 171 2.20 5.74 -7.09
N LEU A 172 1.31 4.93 -6.52
CA LEU A 172 0.79 5.03 -5.16
C LEU A 172 0.87 3.68 -4.46
N LEU A 173 1.56 3.65 -3.32
CA LEU A 173 1.67 2.48 -2.46
C LEU A 173 0.75 2.63 -1.24
N LEU A 174 -0.17 1.70 -1.07
CA LEU A 174 -1.06 1.62 0.09
C LEU A 174 -0.50 0.63 1.09
N LEU A 175 -0.17 1.09 2.30
CA LEU A 175 0.33 0.27 3.41
C LEU A 175 -0.77 0.12 4.47
N ASP A 176 -1.23 -1.11 4.68
CA ASP A 176 -2.34 -1.43 5.59
C ASP A 176 -1.79 -2.04 6.88
N GLU A 177 -1.71 -1.23 7.95
CA GLU A 177 -1.18 -1.58 9.27
C GLU A 177 0.14 -2.39 9.18
N PRO A 178 1.18 -1.83 8.53
CA PRO A 178 2.40 -2.59 8.26
C PRO A 178 3.20 -2.95 9.50
N ALA A 179 3.02 -2.23 10.63
CA ALA A 179 3.72 -2.50 11.90
C ALA A 179 2.97 -3.48 12.81
N ALA A 180 1.81 -4.01 12.39
CA ALA A 180 1.02 -4.92 13.23
C ALA A 180 1.84 -6.13 13.69
N GLY A 181 1.92 -6.33 15.02
CA GLY A 181 2.65 -7.45 15.64
C GLY A 181 4.17 -7.28 15.72
N MET A 182 4.71 -6.12 15.37
CA MET A 182 6.14 -5.82 15.47
C MET A 182 6.53 -5.31 16.87
N ASN A 183 7.74 -5.63 17.29
CA ASN A 183 8.35 -4.99 18.46
C ASN A 183 8.87 -3.58 18.10
N PRO A 184 9.25 -2.74 19.11
CA PRO A 184 9.68 -1.36 18.84
C PRO A 184 10.90 -1.23 17.92
N ASN A 185 11.84 -2.18 17.96
CA ASN A 185 13.02 -2.15 17.08
C ASN A 185 12.62 -2.48 15.64
N GLU A 186 11.78 -3.49 15.44
CA GLU A 186 11.25 -3.86 14.12
C GLU A 186 10.39 -2.73 13.52
N THR A 187 9.60 -2.04 14.37
CA THR A 187 8.84 -0.85 13.95
C THR A 187 9.76 0.27 13.47
N GLN A 188 10.88 0.51 14.18
CA GLN A 188 11.86 1.52 13.76
C GLN A 188 12.52 1.13 12.42
N GLU A 189 12.93 -0.12 12.24
CA GLU A 189 13.48 -0.61 10.97
C GLU A 189 12.47 -0.49 9.83
N LEU A 190 11.18 -0.73 10.10
CA LEU A 190 10.11 -0.55 9.13
C LEU A 190 9.95 0.92 8.75
N MET A 191 9.94 1.84 9.73
CA MET A 191 9.88 3.28 9.48
C MET A 191 11.03 3.74 8.56
N ASP A 192 12.26 3.28 8.83
CA ASP A 192 13.43 3.60 8.01
C ASP A 192 13.30 2.99 6.61
N THR A 193 12.75 1.78 6.51
CA THR A 193 12.45 1.14 5.22
C THR A 193 11.42 1.94 4.42
N ILE A 194 10.33 2.41 5.05
CA ILE A 194 9.28 3.20 4.38
C ILE A 194 9.85 4.55 3.89
N ARG A 195 10.64 5.24 4.71
CA ARG A 195 11.31 6.49 4.31
C ARG A 195 12.25 6.26 3.13
N PHE A 196 13.08 5.21 3.21
CA PHE A 196 13.99 4.84 2.13
C PHE A 196 13.25 4.53 0.83
N VAL A 197 12.16 3.74 0.87
CA VAL A 197 11.31 3.44 -0.29
C VAL A 197 10.74 4.72 -0.90
N ARG A 198 10.21 5.61 -0.05
CA ARG A 198 9.68 6.90 -0.50
C ARG A 198 10.73 7.72 -1.26
N GLU A 199 11.91 7.87 -0.67
CA GLU A 199 13.00 8.70 -1.23
C GLU A 199 13.62 8.07 -2.47
N HIS A 200 13.98 6.77 -2.40
CA HIS A 200 14.68 6.07 -3.47
C HIS A 200 13.81 5.91 -4.73
N PHE A 201 12.52 5.58 -4.55
CA PHE A 201 11.57 5.39 -5.66
C PHE A 201 10.72 6.64 -5.94
N GLN A 202 10.90 7.74 -5.20
CA GLN A 202 10.04 8.94 -5.24
C GLN A 202 8.54 8.58 -5.10
N MET A 203 8.26 7.63 -4.21
CA MET A 203 6.97 7.00 -4.05
C MET A 203 5.99 7.88 -3.28
N THR A 204 4.75 7.96 -3.76
CA THR A 204 3.64 8.46 -2.95
C THR A 204 3.11 7.30 -2.12
N ILE A 205 2.94 7.52 -0.81
CA ILE A 205 2.53 6.46 0.12
C ILE A 205 1.31 6.92 0.91
N LEU A 206 0.26 6.09 0.96
CA LEU A 206 -0.85 6.23 1.88
C LEU A 206 -0.82 5.09 2.89
N LEU A 207 -0.69 5.45 4.16
CA LEU A 207 -0.50 4.54 5.28
C LEU A 207 -1.75 4.51 6.17
N ILE A 208 -2.29 3.32 6.44
CA ILE A 208 -3.20 3.11 7.58
C ILE A 208 -2.37 2.59 8.75
N GLU A 209 -2.47 3.25 9.89
CA GLU A 209 -1.85 2.81 11.13
C GLU A 209 -2.65 3.29 12.35
N HIS A 210 -2.40 2.62 13.46
CA HIS A 210 -2.91 2.99 14.78
C HIS A 210 -1.79 3.28 15.79
N ASP A 211 -0.53 3.00 15.45
CA ASP A 211 0.64 3.41 16.24
C ASP A 211 0.96 4.88 15.97
N MET A 212 0.62 5.74 16.96
CA MET A 212 0.82 7.19 16.87
C MET A 212 2.29 7.59 16.80
N LYS A 213 3.21 6.76 17.34
CA LYS A 213 4.67 7.05 17.25
C LYS A 213 5.16 6.83 15.83
N LEU A 214 4.73 5.76 15.18
CA LEU A 214 5.05 5.49 13.78
C LEU A 214 4.48 6.61 12.91
N VAL A 215 3.18 6.88 13.04
CA VAL A 215 2.49 7.92 12.25
C VAL A 215 3.14 9.28 12.44
N GLY A 216 3.34 9.71 13.69
CA GLY A 216 3.99 10.99 14.01
C GLY A 216 5.45 11.08 13.58
N GLY A 217 6.10 9.91 13.43
CA GLY A 217 7.49 9.83 13.02
C GLY A 217 7.72 9.90 11.51
N ILE A 218 6.76 9.51 10.67
CA ILE A 218 6.99 9.41 9.22
C ILE A 218 5.97 10.14 8.34
N CYS A 219 4.72 10.32 8.80
CA CYS A 219 3.70 11.01 8.00
C CYS A 219 3.85 12.52 8.05
N GLU A 220 3.67 13.18 6.90
CA GLU A 220 3.69 14.64 6.79
C GLU A 220 2.32 15.23 7.11
N ARG A 221 1.27 14.60 6.60
CA ARG A 221 -0.13 14.97 6.82
C ARG A 221 -0.96 13.76 7.18
N LEU A 222 -2.08 14.00 7.86
CA LEU A 222 -3.02 12.99 8.31
C LEU A 222 -4.46 13.36 7.95
N THR A 223 -5.28 12.34 7.70
CA THR A 223 -6.73 12.38 7.86
C THR A 223 -7.14 11.44 8.99
N VAL A 224 -7.95 11.95 9.90
CA VAL A 224 -8.55 11.15 10.97
C VAL A 224 -9.99 10.83 10.61
N LEU A 225 -10.31 9.54 10.62
CA LEU A 225 -11.67 9.05 10.44
C LEU A 225 -12.31 8.73 11.78
N ASN A 226 -13.59 9.05 11.89
CA ASN A 226 -14.45 8.60 12.98
C ASN A 226 -15.83 8.28 12.43
N PHE A 227 -16.36 7.07 12.70
CA PHE A 227 -17.67 6.61 12.20
C PHE A 227 -17.94 6.87 10.71
N GLY A 228 -16.94 6.62 9.86
CA GLY A 228 -17.05 6.77 8.40
C GLY A 228 -16.92 8.19 7.86
N GLN A 229 -16.71 9.19 8.72
CA GLN A 229 -16.57 10.60 8.34
C GLN A 229 -15.18 11.13 8.70
N VAL A 230 -14.74 12.19 8.01
CA VAL A 230 -13.49 12.90 8.32
C VAL A 230 -13.71 13.74 9.58
N LEU A 231 -12.95 13.45 10.63
CA LEU A 231 -12.96 14.19 11.89
C LEU A 231 -11.97 15.37 11.85
N ALA A 232 -10.77 15.14 11.33
CA ALA A 232 -9.73 16.14 11.22
C ALA A 232 -8.81 15.81 10.03
N GLU A 233 -8.21 16.83 9.42
CA GLU A 233 -7.22 16.71 8.35
C GLU A 233 -6.21 17.84 8.45
N GLY A 234 -4.92 17.56 8.18
CA GLY A 234 -3.87 18.57 8.17
C GLY A 234 -2.49 18.02 8.48
N GLU A 235 -1.59 18.92 8.85
CA GLU A 235 -0.24 18.59 9.29
C GLU A 235 -0.26 17.62 10.48
N THR A 236 0.59 16.60 10.45
CA THR A 236 0.61 15.51 11.45
C THR A 236 0.68 16.04 12.88
N SER A 237 1.57 17.00 13.14
CA SER A 237 1.75 17.56 14.49
C SER A 237 0.52 18.31 14.99
N ALA A 238 -0.18 19.03 14.13
CA ALA A 238 -1.40 19.75 14.47
C ALA A 238 -2.56 18.78 14.75
N VAL A 239 -2.76 17.81 13.87
CA VAL A 239 -3.86 16.83 13.95
C VAL A 239 -3.72 15.92 15.18
N LEU A 240 -2.51 15.46 15.52
CA LEU A 240 -2.27 14.61 16.69
C LEU A 240 -2.48 15.34 18.04
N ASN A 241 -2.43 16.67 18.04
CA ASN A 241 -2.69 17.49 19.23
C ASN A 241 -4.13 18.07 19.26
N ASP A 242 -4.97 17.75 18.28
CA ASP A 242 -6.37 18.21 18.24
C ASP A 242 -7.17 17.54 19.37
N PRO A 243 -7.83 18.30 20.26
CA PRO A 243 -8.66 17.75 21.33
C PRO A 243 -9.75 16.80 20.85
N ALA A 244 -10.37 17.05 19.69
CA ALA A 244 -11.38 16.19 19.12
C ALA A 244 -10.81 14.82 18.71
N VAL A 245 -9.56 14.81 18.18
CA VAL A 245 -8.85 13.58 17.82
C VAL A 245 -8.50 12.78 19.08
N ILE A 246 -7.96 13.46 20.10
CA ILE A 246 -7.60 12.83 21.39
C ILE A 246 -8.82 12.19 22.01
N THR A 247 -9.94 12.91 22.09
CA THR A 247 -11.22 12.39 22.61
C THR A 247 -11.72 11.17 21.83
N ALA A 248 -11.66 11.21 20.51
CA ALA A 248 -12.09 10.08 19.67
C ALA A 248 -11.29 8.79 19.91
N TYR A 249 -10.02 8.90 20.32
CA TYR A 249 -9.17 7.74 20.65
C TYR A 249 -9.28 7.28 22.09
N LEU A 250 -9.52 8.20 23.04
CA LEU A 250 -9.70 7.87 24.47
C LEU A 250 -11.10 7.33 24.78
N GLY A 251 -12.09 7.59 23.93
CA GLY A 251 -13.46 7.09 24.11
C GLY A 251 -14.25 7.83 25.22
N GLU A 252 -13.92 9.09 25.49
CA GLU A 252 -14.65 9.97 26.40
C GLU A 252 -15.74 10.77 25.69
#